data_370974ae2330c696d0d8a5a3b0d4b1fc
#
_entry.id   370974ae2330c696d0d8a5a3b0d4b1fc
#
_cell.length_a   1.000
_cell.length_b   1.000
_cell.length_c   1.000
_cell.angle_alpha   90.00
_cell.angle_beta   90.00
_cell.angle_gamma   90.00
#
_symmetry.space_group_name_H-M   'P 1'
#
loop_
_entity.id
_entity.type
_entity.pdbx_description
1 polymer ?
#
loop_
_entity_poly.entity_id
_entity_poly.type
_entity_poly.pdbx_seq_one_letter_code
_entity_poly.pdbx_strand_id
1 'polypeptide(L)'
;FTVEAMPVADKIAGGQTVEIRLEINEEGSFSGTLYTLRYFQPDGNGILKMEDGTVLKPNDRYLLGEKKFRLYYTSKSTNEAQTIDLYFENNWQDVRQLSFSFNNRNDEAEKTEGGTRFQ
;
A
#
# COMPACT_ATOMS: atom_id res chain seq x y z
N PHE A 1 -14.98 -12.65 -0.49
CA PHE A 1 -13.95 -12.29 0.49
C PHE A 1 -13.86 -10.77 0.64
N THR A 2 -13.28 -10.34 1.74
CA THR A 2 -12.97 -8.93 1.97
C THR A 2 -11.49 -8.80 2.33
N VAL A 3 -10.95 -7.60 2.14
CA VAL A 3 -9.58 -7.30 2.54
C VAL A 3 -9.62 -6.12 3.49
N GLU A 4 -9.00 -6.26 4.64
CA GLU A 4 -8.90 -5.20 5.64
C GLU A 4 -7.45 -4.78 5.80
N ALA A 5 -7.26 -3.47 5.95
CA ALA A 5 -5.95 -2.90 6.27
C ALA A 5 -6.02 -2.27 7.65
N MET A 6 -4.96 -2.48 8.45
CA MET A 6 -4.79 -1.72 9.68
C MET A 6 -4.50 -0.26 9.34
N PRO A 7 -4.82 0.69 10.23
CA PRO A 7 -4.53 2.09 9.96
C PRO A 7 -3.07 2.32 9.60
N VAL A 8 -2.85 3.14 8.57
CA VAL A 8 -1.52 3.47 8.05
C VAL A 8 -1.35 4.98 8.17
N ALA A 9 -0.14 5.44 8.43
CA ALA A 9 0.14 6.86 8.47
C ALA A 9 -0.22 7.50 7.13
N ASP A 10 -0.80 8.70 7.16
CA ASP A 10 -1.22 9.41 5.95
C ASP A 10 -0.15 10.35 5.42
N LYS A 11 1.04 10.34 5.99
CA LYS A 11 2.19 11.16 5.60
C LYS A 11 3.43 10.33 5.51
N ILE A 12 4.28 10.66 4.55
CA ILE A 12 5.52 9.94 4.32
C ILE A 12 6.61 10.91 3.86
N ALA A 13 7.80 10.79 4.43
CA ALA A 13 8.96 11.55 3.98
C ALA A 13 9.71 10.79 2.89
N GLY A 14 10.47 11.51 2.07
CA GLY A 14 11.31 10.86 1.07
C GLY A 14 12.28 9.88 1.73
N GLY A 15 12.35 8.66 1.21
CA GLY A 15 13.18 7.61 1.77
C GLY A 15 12.57 6.85 2.94
N GLN A 16 11.46 7.31 3.47
CA GLN A 16 10.78 6.63 4.58
C GLN A 16 10.03 5.40 4.09
N THR A 17 10.04 4.36 4.93
CA THR A 17 9.26 3.13 4.67
C THR A 17 8.12 3.04 5.66
N VAL A 18 6.92 2.75 5.17
CA VAL A 18 5.77 2.46 6.02
C VAL A 18 5.36 1.00 5.86
N GLU A 19 4.90 0.43 6.96
CA GLU A 19 4.39 -0.94 6.99
C GLU A 19 2.88 -0.91 6.78
N ILE A 20 2.39 -1.74 5.87
CA ILE A 20 0.97 -1.90 5.59
C ILE A 20 0.57 -3.31 5.97
N ARG A 21 -0.25 -3.44 7.00
CA ARG A 21 -0.73 -4.74 7.50
C ARG A 21 -2.08 -5.04 6.89
N LEU A 22 -2.21 -6.22 6.32
CA LEU A 22 -3.39 -6.61 5.56
C LEU A 22 -3.89 -7.97 6.01
N GLU A 23 -5.21 -8.15 5.91
CA GLU A 23 -5.84 -9.43 6.21
C GLU A 23 -6.95 -9.71 5.20
N ILE A 24 -6.94 -10.91 4.63
CA ILE A 24 -8.00 -11.41 3.77
C ILE A 24 -8.96 -12.21 4.61
N ASN A 25 -10.24 -11.84 4.58
CA ASN A 25 -11.30 -12.52 5.29
C ASN A 25 -12.20 -13.25 4.32
N GLU A 26 -12.44 -14.53 4.57
CA GLU A 26 -13.31 -15.38 3.75
C GLU A 26 -14.61 -15.68 4.49
N GLU A 27 -15.71 -15.71 3.75
CA GLU A 27 -17.01 -16.09 4.33
C GLU A 27 -17.22 -17.59 4.37
N GLY A 28 -16.28 -18.35 4.01
CA GLY A 28 -16.31 -19.80 4.02
C GLY A 28 -14.92 -20.29 3.69
N SER A 29 -14.71 -21.57 3.82
CA SER A 29 -13.43 -22.15 3.50
C SER A 29 -13.59 -23.03 2.26
N PHE A 30 -13.03 -22.55 1.14
CA PHE A 30 -13.07 -23.30 -0.11
C PHE A 30 -11.68 -23.84 -0.39
N SER A 31 -11.59 -25.16 -0.49
CA SER A 31 -10.34 -25.80 -0.87
C SER A 31 -9.89 -25.31 -2.24
N GLY A 32 -8.62 -24.99 -2.37
CA GLY A 32 -8.05 -24.55 -3.63
C GLY A 32 -8.21 -23.09 -3.95
N THR A 33 -8.71 -22.27 -3.02
CA THR A 33 -8.77 -20.83 -3.24
C THR A 33 -7.38 -20.22 -3.13
N LEU A 34 -6.99 -19.50 -4.18
CA LEU A 34 -5.72 -18.80 -4.25
C LEU A 34 -5.96 -17.31 -4.40
N TYR A 35 -5.11 -16.51 -3.81
CA TYR A 35 -5.19 -15.05 -3.88
C TYR A 35 -3.94 -14.50 -4.52
N THR A 36 -4.12 -13.50 -5.39
CA THR A 36 -3.03 -12.78 -6.01
C THR A 36 -3.17 -11.28 -5.76
N LEU A 37 -2.05 -10.60 -5.79
CA LEU A 37 -1.94 -9.16 -5.59
C LEU A 37 -1.38 -8.51 -6.83
N ARG A 38 -2.01 -7.40 -7.26
CA ARG A 38 -1.47 -6.49 -8.28
C ARG A 38 -1.36 -5.10 -7.67
N TYR A 39 -0.35 -4.39 -8.09
CA TYR A 39 0.00 -3.08 -7.55
C TYR A 39 0.10 -2.06 -8.67
N PHE A 40 -0.40 -0.85 -8.41
CA PHE A 40 -0.25 0.30 -9.31
C PHE A 40 0.16 1.52 -8.50
N GLN A 41 0.89 2.42 -9.15
CA GLN A 41 1.35 3.68 -8.56
C GLN A 41 0.80 4.85 -9.40
N PRO A 42 -0.47 5.27 -9.17
CA PRO A 42 -1.05 6.36 -9.95
C PRO A 42 -0.35 7.70 -9.74
N ASP A 43 0.10 7.99 -8.51
CA ASP A 43 0.75 9.25 -8.18
C ASP A 43 1.99 9.01 -7.35
N GLY A 44 3.01 9.83 -7.60
CA GLY A 44 4.25 9.76 -6.86
C GLY A 44 5.18 8.68 -7.36
N ASN A 45 6.21 8.41 -6.58
CA ASN A 45 7.23 7.42 -6.91
C ASN A 45 7.68 6.69 -5.66
N GLY A 46 7.65 5.39 -5.70
CA GLY A 46 8.04 4.57 -4.57
C GLY A 46 8.27 3.13 -4.94
N ILE A 47 8.62 2.34 -3.93
CA ILE A 47 8.87 0.90 -4.08
C ILE A 47 8.00 0.17 -3.07
N LEU A 48 7.24 -0.81 -3.54
CA LEU A 48 6.45 -1.68 -2.69
C LEU A 48 7.10 -3.05 -2.64
N LYS A 49 7.28 -3.58 -1.42
CA LYS A 49 7.92 -4.88 -1.17
C LYS A 49 7.04 -5.78 -0.34
N MET A 50 7.17 -7.07 -0.56
CA MET A 50 6.60 -8.11 0.30
C MET A 50 7.55 -8.40 1.46
N GLU A 51 7.07 -9.17 2.45
CA GLU A 51 7.86 -9.51 3.64
C GLU A 51 9.15 -10.26 3.30
N ASP A 52 9.14 -11.07 2.26
CA ASP A 52 10.32 -11.82 1.83
C ASP A 52 11.32 -10.98 1.02
N GLY A 53 11.04 -9.69 0.85
CA GLY A 53 11.90 -8.78 0.10
C GLY A 53 11.58 -8.68 -1.38
N THR A 54 10.58 -9.41 -1.87
CA THR A 54 10.18 -9.32 -3.28
C THR A 54 9.68 -7.91 -3.59
N VAL A 55 10.28 -7.27 -4.58
CA VAL A 55 9.85 -5.95 -5.06
C VAL A 55 8.72 -6.15 -6.06
N LEU A 56 7.57 -5.53 -5.79
CA LEU A 56 6.43 -5.63 -6.67
C LEU A 56 6.60 -4.67 -7.85
N LYS A 57 6.40 -5.21 -9.05
CA LYS A 57 6.38 -4.39 -10.27
C LYS A 57 4.94 -4.05 -10.58
N PRO A 58 4.66 -2.80 -11.01
CA PRO A 58 3.30 -2.42 -11.36
C PRO A 58 2.70 -3.35 -12.40
N ASN A 59 1.44 -3.71 -12.19
CA ASN A 59 0.63 -4.55 -13.07
C ASN A 59 0.99 -6.05 -13.08
N ASP A 60 2.07 -6.48 -12.44
CA ASP A 60 2.37 -7.90 -12.31
C ASP A 60 1.52 -8.53 -11.20
N ARG A 61 1.24 -9.82 -11.34
CA ARG A 61 0.49 -10.57 -10.34
C ARG A 61 1.44 -11.37 -9.46
N TYR A 62 1.19 -11.29 -8.14
CA TYR A 62 2.00 -11.99 -7.14
C TYR A 62 1.10 -12.88 -6.30
N LEU A 63 1.45 -14.14 -6.21
CA LEU A 63 0.70 -15.10 -5.40
C LEU A 63 0.93 -14.81 -3.92
N LEU A 64 -0.16 -14.75 -3.15
CA LEU A 64 -0.09 -14.57 -1.71
C LEU A 64 -0.14 -15.93 -1.03
N GLY A 65 0.87 -16.19 -0.19
CA GLY A 65 0.96 -17.46 0.53
C GLY A 65 0.14 -17.50 1.81
N GLU A 66 -0.25 -16.33 2.33
CA GLU A 66 -0.96 -16.23 3.61
C GLU A 66 -2.06 -15.19 3.52
N LYS A 67 -3.07 -15.32 4.39
CA LYS A 67 -4.18 -14.37 4.46
C LYS A 67 -3.86 -13.16 5.32
N LYS A 68 -2.92 -13.27 6.24
CA LYS A 68 -2.39 -12.15 7.03
C LYS A 68 -0.97 -11.90 6.57
N PHE A 69 -0.70 -10.70 6.11
CA PHE A 69 0.60 -10.38 5.56
C PHE A 69 0.87 -8.88 5.66
N ARG A 70 2.11 -8.51 5.40
CA ARG A 70 2.56 -7.12 5.45
C ARG A 70 3.21 -6.76 4.14
N LEU A 71 3.01 -5.49 3.76
CA LEU A 71 3.73 -4.88 2.65
C LEU A 71 4.52 -3.70 3.20
N TYR A 72 5.59 -3.35 2.52
CA TYR A 72 6.46 -2.24 2.92
C TYR A 72 6.58 -1.27 1.76
N TYR A 73 6.11 -0.06 1.96
CA TYR A 73 6.17 0.98 0.93
C TYR A 73 7.24 2.00 1.30
N THR A 74 8.22 2.19 0.41
CA THR A 74 9.28 3.18 0.57
C THR A 74 9.08 4.29 -0.42
N SER A 75 8.94 5.52 0.06
CA SER A 75 8.80 6.69 -0.79
C SER A 75 10.12 7.05 -1.45
N LYS A 76 10.06 7.36 -2.73
CA LYS A 76 11.18 7.94 -3.48
C LYS A 76 10.88 9.37 -3.91
N SER A 77 9.69 9.85 -3.64
CA SER A 77 9.30 11.22 -3.92
C SER A 77 9.68 12.12 -2.76
N THR A 78 10.03 13.35 -3.05
CA THR A 78 10.44 14.31 -2.03
C THR A 78 9.42 15.43 -1.80
N ASN A 79 8.60 15.76 -2.79
CA ASN A 79 7.74 16.94 -2.74
C ASN A 79 6.34 16.72 -3.30
N GLU A 80 5.87 15.49 -3.39
CA GLU A 80 4.56 15.26 -3.97
C GLU A 80 3.76 14.24 -3.19
N ALA A 81 2.44 14.34 -3.27
CA ALA A 81 1.55 13.34 -2.73
C ALA A 81 1.71 12.04 -3.53
N GLN A 82 1.47 10.92 -2.88
CA GLN A 82 1.64 9.61 -3.47
C GLN A 82 0.39 8.78 -3.27
N THR A 83 0.06 7.98 -4.27
CA THR A 83 -1.08 7.06 -4.19
C THR A 83 -0.65 5.71 -4.73
N ILE A 84 -1.00 4.65 -4.00
CA ILE A 84 -0.84 3.29 -4.49
C ILE A 84 -2.19 2.60 -4.48
N ASP A 85 -2.43 1.79 -5.50
CA ASP A 85 -3.64 0.97 -5.62
C ASP A 85 -3.24 -0.49 -5.55
N LEU A 86 -3.96 -1.25 -4.72
CA LEU A 86 -3.76 -2.69 -4.58
C LEU A 86 -5.02 -3.41 -5.01
N TYR A 87 -4.87 -4.38 -5.88
CA TYR A 87 -5.96 -5.24 -6.34
C TYR A 87 -5.71 -6.65 -5.86
N PHE A 88 -6.67 -7.19 -5.13
CA PHE A 88 -6.63 -8.56 -4.63
C PHE A 88 -7.63 -9.38 -5.42
N GLU A 89 -7.17 -10.45 -6.03
CA GLU A 89 -8.01 -11.31 -6.86
C GLU A 89 -7.90 -12.75 -6.38
N ASN A 90 -9.02 -13.48 -6.41
CA ASN A 90 -8.98 -14.91 -6.18
C ASN A 90 -9.10 -15.66 -7.51
N ASN A 91 -8.93 -16.97 -7.48
CA ASN A 91 -9.01 -17.79 -8.68
C ASN A 91 -10.47 -18.05 -9.12
N TRP A 92 -11.44 -17.47 -8.44
CA TRP A 92 -12.87 -17.48 -8.81
C TRP A 92 -13.28 -16.18 -9.48
N GLN A 93 -12.29 -15.30 -9.83
CA GLN A 93 -12.50 -14.04 -10.53
C GLN A 93 -13.15 -12.93 -9.69
N ASP A 94 -13.15 -13.06 -8.39
CA ASP A 94 -13.54 -11.96 -7.50
C ASP A 94 -12.36 -11.03 -7.28
N VAL A 95 -12.64 -9.73 -7.29
CA VAL A 95 -11.62 -8.69 -7.17
C VAL A 95 -12.00 -7.72 -6.05
N ARG A 96 -11.01 -7.31 -5.25
CA ARG A 96 -11.18 -6.26 -4.25
C ARG A 96 -10.03 -5.26 -4.39
N GLN A 97 -10.35 -3.99 -4.23
CA GLN A 97 -9.37 -2.91 -4.36
C GLN A 97 -9.21 -2.15 -3.05
N LEU A 98 -7.98 -1.85 -2.70
CA LEU A 98 -7.64 -0.91 -1.64
C LEU A 98 -6.71 0.15 -2.21
N SER A 99 -6.89 1.39 -1.79
CA SER A 99 -6.02 2.50 -2.19
C SER A 99 -5.47 3.18 -0.96
N PHE A 100 -4.20 3.56 -1.03
CA PHE A 100 -3.52 4.29 0.05
C PHE A 100 -2.94 5.57 -0.52
N SER A 101 -3.20 6.69 0.17
CA SER A 101 -2.67 7.99 -0.23
C SER A 101 -1.82 8.54 0.91
N PHE A 102 -0.66 9.09 0.54
CA PHE A 102 0.27 9.69 1.49
C PHE A 102 0.59 11.10 1.07
N ASN A 103 0.46 12.04 2.01
CA ASN A 103 0.92 13.40 1.81
C ASN A 103 2.41 13.48 2.10
N ASN A 104 3.08 14.45 1.49
CA ASN A 104 4.50 14.64 1.74
C ASN A 104 4.69 15.28 3.12
N ARG A 105 5.44 14.61 3.99
CA ARG A 105 5.70 15.09 5.34
C ARG A 105 6.54 16.36 5.36
N ASN A 106 7.47 16.49 4.41
CA ASN A 106 8.36 17.65 4.36
C ASN A 106 7.58 18.94 4.02
N ASP A 107 6.60 18.86 3.13
CA ASP A 107 5.77 20.01 2.78
C ASP A 107 4.97 20.49 3.98
N GLU A 108 4.42 19.58 4.76
CA GLU A 108 3.69 19.94 5.95
C GLU A 108 4.56 20.60 7.00
N ALA A 109 5.77 20.08 7.20
CA ALA A 109 6.71 20.68 8.15
C ALA A 109 7.06 22.12 7.76
N GLU A 110 7.27 22.38 6.49
CA GLU A 110 7.54 23.71 6.00
C GLU A 110 6.34 24.66 6.24
N LYS A 111 5.13 24.17 6.04
CA LYS A 111 3.93 24.99 6.25
C LYS A 111 3.72 25.34 7.72
N THR A 112 4.06 24.46 8.62
CA THR A 112 3.87 24.74 10.04
C THR A 112 4.89 25.72 10.58
N GLU A 113 6.05 25.80 9.99
CA GLU A 113 7.09 26.73 10.40
C GLU A 113 6.93 28.11 9.83
N GLY A 114 6.20 28.20 8.76
CA GLY A 114 5.92 29.48 8.17
C GLY A 114 4.94 30.26 9.03
N GLY A 115 4.84 30.49 9.73
CA GLY A 115 4.27 31.17 10.21
C GLY A 115 3.47 30.97 10.24
N THR A 116 3.41 30.48 10.38
CA THR A 116 3.19 30.27 10.49
C THR A 116 2.61 30.01 10.27
N ARG A 117 2.42 30.16 10.66
CA ARG A 117 2.35 29.84 10.65
C ARG A 117 1.89 29.55 10.56
N PHE A 118 1.63 29.87 10.89
CA PHE A 118 1.70 29.64 10.96
C PHE A 118 1.34 29.28 11.10
N GLN A 119 0.87 29.53 11.39
CA GLN A 119 0.97 29.27 11.74
C GLN A 119 1.02 29.33 11.77
#